data_7c04469a7091d27bad7552db30ff526f
#
_entry.id   7c04469a7091d27bad7552db30ff526f
#
_cell.length_a   1.000
_cell.length_b   1.000
_cell.length_c   1.000
_cell.angle_alpha   90.00
_cell.angle_beta   90.00
_cell.angle_gamma   90.00
#
_symmetry.space_group_name_H-M   'P 1'
#
loop_
_entity.id
_entity.type
_entity.pdbx_description
1 polymer ?
#
loop_
_entity_poly.entity_id
_entity_poly.type
_entity_poly.pdbx_seq_one_letter_code
_entity_poly.pdbx_strand_id
1 'polypeptide(L)'
;MKHTRRNVLKGASVLAAAAATGGIAVPQAEANKQPYPKGMAHGLTLLTMRRNSSEDYRLGVKTEKGILDVAAAAKLLRIYAPETMDDLLQREHGPALNTLVATALTAAAAKPAFVKEETVEYGPLVSRPAKIVCVGLNYRKHAQETGAQVPKEPVLFNKYQTCLNRHNGTVKLPVDLAKKFDYEVEMVIVIGKEASNVPEADALTYAAGYATGNDFTARDLQYETGGQWMIGKAIDQFAPLGPYMLTADLVDPDNLKLECRVNGETRQSSSTADMIANTRHMISYISRYIKLKPGDIIFTGTPEGVIQGKPKDKQVWLKPGDKIACSLEKLGELKFELV
;
A
#
# COMPACT_ATOMS: atom_id res chain seq x y z
N MET A 1 13.69 -42.52 -46.40
CA MET A 1 12.46 -41.88 -46.97
C MET A 1 12.04 -40.79 -46.02
N LYS A 2 12.03 -39.56 -46.52
CA LYS A 2 11.65 -38.35 -45.76
C LYS A 2 10.13 -38.24 -45.74
N HIS A 3 9.51 -37.94 -44.59
CA HIS A 3 8.18 -37.36 -44.54
C HIS A 3 8.14 -36.19 -43.59
N THR A 4 8.10 -35.05 -44.21
CA THR A 4 7.78 -33.72 -43.69
C THR A 4 6.29 -33.67 -43.30
N ARG A 5 5.96 -33.16 -42.11
CA ARG A 5 4.60 -32.70 -41.81
C ARG A 5 4.64 -31.20 -41.53
N ARG A 6 4.19 -30.47 -42.51
CA ARG A 6 3.88 -29.04 -42.49
C ARG A 6 2.39 -28.88 -42.73
N ASN A 7 1.82 -27.87 -42.13
CA ASN A 7 0.50 -27.29 -42.31
C ASN A 7 -0.67 -27.99 -41.60
N VAL A 8 -1.24 -27.27 -40.62
CA VAL A 8 -2.60 -26.68 -40.72
C VAL A 8 -2.83 -25.81 -39.47
N LEU A 9 -2.98 -24.52 -39.64
CA LEU A 9 -3.83 -23.66 -38.82
C LEU A 9 -4.07 -22.34 -39.58
N LYS A 10 -5.15 -22.33 -40.35
CA LYS A 10 -5.77 -21.10 -40.88
C LYS A 10 -7.05 -20.82 -40.11
N GLY A 11 -7.16 -19.60 -39.61
CA GLY A 11 -8.38 -18.81 -39.66
C GLY A 11 -9.43 -19.03 -38.56
N ALA A 12 -9.55 -18.05 -37.67
CA ALA A 12 -10.86 -17.57 -37.24
C ALA A 12 -10.71 -16.11 -36.78
N SER A 13 -10.98 -15.20 -37.71
CA SER A 13 -11.23 -13.79 -37.39
C SER A 13 -12.68 -13.69 -36.93
N VAL A 14 -12.94 -13.25 -35.73
CA VAL A 14 -14.27 -12.86 -35.27
C VAL A 14 -14.30 -11.33 -35.20
N LEU A 15 -15.07 -10.73 -36.11
CA LEU A 15 -15.47 -9.34 -36.06
C LEU A 15 -16.41 -9.15 -34.85
N ALA A 16 -16.05 -8.28 -33.92
CA ALA A 16 -16.97 -7.76 -32.93
C ALA A 16 -17.55 -6.42 -33.43
N ALA A 17 -18.85 -6.41 -33.68
CA ALA A 17 -19.61 -5.20 -34.01
C ALA A 17 -19.77 -4.33 -32.75
N ALA A 18 -19.40 -3.06 -32.86
CA ALA A 18 -19.64 -2.04 -31.85
C ALA A 18 -21.09 -1.59 -31.86
N ALA A 19 -21.80 -1.76 -30.76
CA ALA A 19 -23.06 -1.07 -30.49
C ALA A 19 -22.77 0.18 -29.64
N ALA A 20 -22.98 1.36 -30.24
CA ALA A 20 -22.90 2.65 -29.56
C ALA A 20 -24.13 2.85 -28.70
N THR A 21 -23.97 2.91 -27.39
CA THR A 21 -24.94 3.51 -26.46
C THR A 21 -24.21 4.54 -25.62
N GLY A 22 -24.73 5.78 -25.64
CA GLY A 22 -24.13 6.94 -25.01
C GLY A 22 -24.03 6.79 -23.47
N GLY A 23 -22.85 6.53 -23.00
CA GLY A 23 -22.47 6.60 -21.59
C GLY A 23 -21.66 7.88 -21.35
N ILE A 24 -21.97 8.58 -20.29
CA ILE A 24 -21.27 9.78 -19.82
C ILE A 24 -19.80 9.39 -19.57
N ALA A 25 -18.89 9.92 -20.38
CA ALA A 25 -17.46 9.73 -20.22
C ALA A 25 -16.99 10.40 -18.92
N VAL A 26 -16.65 9.60 -17.94
CA VAL A 26 -15.81 10.06 -16.82
C VAL A 26 -14.46 10.41 -17.41
N PRO A 27 -13.89 11.61 -17.15
CA PRO A 27 -12.58 11.95 -17.69
C PRO A 27 -11.55 10.96 -17.15
N GLN A 28 -11.05 10.10 -18.03
CA GLN A 28 -9.86 9.30 -17.76
C GLN A 28 -8.72 10.29 -17.53
N ALA A 29 -8.27 10.38 -16.28
CA ALA A 29 -6.98 10.97 -16.00
C ALA A 29 -5.97 10.28 -16.93
N GLU A 30 -5.13 11.03 -17.62
CA GLU A 30 -4.07 10.49 -18.47
C GLU A 30 -3.19 9.57 -17.62
N ALA A 31 -3.54 8.29 -17.62
CA ALA A 31 -2.79 7.25 -16.94
C ALA A 31 -1.39 7.23 -17.57
N ASN A 32 -0.40 7.37 -16.74
CA ASN A 32 1.01 7.31 -17.09
C ASN A 32 1.24 6.08 -18.00
N LYS A 33 1.59 6.30 -19.28
CA LYS A 33 1.70 5.26 -20.33
C LYS A 33 2.93 4.35 -20.14
N GLN A 34 3.15 3.86 -18.91
CA GLN A 34 4.17 2.84 -18.70
C GLN A 34 3.57 1.45 -18.98
N PRO A 35 4.28 0.57 -19.71
CA PRO A 35 3.80 -0.78 -19.95
C PRO A 35 3.67 -1.51 -18.62
N TYR A 36 2.48 -2.07 -18.34
CA TYR A 36 2.24 -2.85 -17.14
C TYR A 36 3.21 -4.02 -17.05
N PRO A 37 3.88 -4.23 -15.92
CA PRO A 37 4.74 -5.38 -15.72
C PRO A 37 3.93 -6.66 -15.89
N LYS A 38 4.44 -7.62 -16.63
CA LYS A 38 3.84 -8.95 -16.76
C LYS A 38 3.74 -9.56 -15.35
N GLY A 39 2.58 -10.13 -15.03
CA GLY A 39 2.34 -10.82 -13.76
C GLY A 39 1.63 -9.98 -12.68
N MET A 40 1.63 -8.65 -12.77
CA MET A 40 0.94 -7.79 -11.80
C MET A 40 -0.53 -7.55 -12.16
N ALA A 41 -1.36 -7.31 -11.14
CA ALA A 41 -2.72 -6.82 -11.30
C ALA A 41 -2.70 -5.33 -11.71
N HIS A 42 -3.73 -4.88 -12.43
CA HIS A 42 -3.89 -3.51 -12.88
C HIS A 42 -5.36 -3.06 -12.83
N GLY A 43 -5.59 -1.76 -12.69
CA GLY A 43 -6.94 -1.17 -12.67
C GLY A 43 -7.76 -1.54 -11.44
N LEU A 44 -7.15 -1.95 -10.32
CA LEU A 44 -7.85 -2.49 -9.18
C LEU A 44 -7.54 -1.74 -7.87
N THR A 45 -8.56 -1.64 -7.02
CA THR A 45 -8.44 -1.24 -5.62
C THR A 45 -8.59 -2.49 -4.76
N LEU A 46 -7.51 -2.89 -4.11
CA LEU A 46 -7.36 -4.15 -3.40
C LEU A 46 -7.41 -3.95 -1.88
N LEU A 47 -7.92 -4.93 -1.16
CA LEU A 47 -7.93 -4.96 0.30
C LEU A 47 -7.78 -6.39 0.81
N THR A 48 -7.31 -6.50 2.05
CA THR A 48 -7.36 -7.75 2.81
C THR A 48 -8.56 -7.68 3.76
N MET A 49 -9.44 -8.66 3.72
CA MET A 49 -10.70 -8.64 4.47
C MET A 49 -11.15 -10.01 4.93
N ARG A 50 -12.07 -10.04 5.90
CA ARG A 50 -12.90 -11.19 6.25
C ARG A 50 -14.34 -10.74 6.52
N ARG A 51 -15.31 -11.65 6.38
CA ARG A 51 -16.73 -11.34 6.61
C ARG A 51 -17.12 -11.42 8.08
N ASN A 52 -16.43 -12.26 8.84
CA ASN A 52 -16.63 -12.41 10.28
C ASN A 52 -15.32 -12.90 10.94
N SER A 53 -15.24 -12.78 12.26
CA SER A 53 -14.03 -13.08 13.03
C SER A 53 -13.60 -14.56 13.05
N SER A 54 -14.48 -15.49 12.65
CA SER A 54 -14.16 -16.93 12.56
C SER A 54 -13.54 -17.33 11.23
N GLU A 55 -13.48 -16.43 10.25
CA GLU A 55 -12.92 -16.68 8.93
C GLU A 55 -11.47 -16.18 8.84
N ASP A 56 -10.68 -16.83 7.97
CA ASP A 56 -9.36 -16.34 7.60
C ASP A 56 -9.46 -15.07 6.73
N TYR A 57 -8.45 -14.23 6.81
CA TYR A 57 -8.33 -13.07 5.93
C TYR A 57 -8.07 -13.51 4.49
N ARG A 58 -8.77 -12.85 3.56
CA ARG A 58 -8.71 -13.12 2.12
C ARG A 58 -8.65 -11.84 1.30
N LEU A 59 -8.37 -11.99 0.03
CA LEU A 59 -8.33 -10.89 -0.92
C LEU A 59 -9.74 -10.39 -1.25
N GLY A 60 -9.92 -9.07 -1.17
CA GLY A 60 -11.09 -8.35 -1.67
C GLY A 60 -10.72 -7.35 -2.75
N VAL A 61 -11.67 -7.03 -3.62
CA VAL A 61 -11.54 -5.97 -4.62
C VAL A 61 -12.68 -4.99 -4.45
N LYS A 62 -12.38 -3.72 -4.21
CA LYS A 62 -13.38 -2.65 -4.15
C LYS A 62 -13.88 -2.33 -5.54
N THR A 63 -15.18 -2.36 -5.73
CA THR A 63 -15.86 -2.07 -7.01
C THR A 63 -17.08 -1.18 -6.80
N GLU A 64 -17.69 -0.71 -7.87
CA GLU A 64 -18.96 0.05 -7.82
C GLU A 64 -20.13 -0.81 -7.28
N LYS A 65 -20.03 -2.16 -7.34
CA LYS A 65 -21.04 -3.09 -6.82
C LYS A 65 -20.82 -3.49 -5.35
N GLY A 66 -19.81 -2.92 -4.69
CA GLY A 66 -19.35 -3.28 -3.36
C GLY A 66 -18.00 -3.99 -3.39
N ILE A 67 -17.65 -4.61 -2.27
CA ILE A 67 -16.40 -5.39 -2.17
C ILE A 67 -16.64 -6.78 -2.78
N LEU A 68 -15.89 -7.12 -3.83
CA LEU A 68 -15.85 -8.46 -4.38
C LEU A 68 -15.00 -9.36 -3.49
N ASP A 69 -15.59 -10.37 -2.89
CA ASP A 69 -14.88 -11.46 -2.22
C ASP A 69 -14.30 -12.38 -3.30
N VAL A 70 -12.98 -12.31 -3.49
CA VAL A 70 -12.28 -13.00 -4.58
C VAL A 70 -12.44 -14.51 -4.48
N ALA A 71 -12.27 -15.10 -3.31
CA ALA A 71 -12.43 -16.56 -3.09
C ALA A 71 -13.86 -17.02 -3.37
N ALA A 72 -14.87 -16.26 -2.93
CA ALA A 72 -16.27 -16.57 -3.21
C ALA A 72 -16.59 -16.49 -4.70
N ALA A 73 -16.10 -15.44 -5.39
CA ALA A 73 -16.29 -15.28 -6.83
C ALA A 73 -15.61 -16.39 -7.64
N ALA A 74 -14.36 -16.73 -7.28
CA ALA A 74 -13.60 -17.81 -7.90
C ALA A 74 -14.36 -19.14 -7.82
N LYS A 75 -14.92 -19.46 -6.66
CA LYS A 75 -15.75 -20.68 -6.45
C LYS A 75 -17.03 -20.67 -7.28
N LEU A 76 -17.77 -19.55 -7.29
CA LEU A 76 -19.05 -19.42 -8.02
C LEU A 76 -18.86 -19.50 -9.53
N LEU A 77 -17.81 -18.88 -10.04
CA LEU A 77 -17.52 -18.80 -11.48
C LEU A 77 -16.64 -19.96 -11.98
N ARG A 78 -16.07 -20.77 -11.08
CA ARG A 78 -15.11 -21.83 -11.39
C ARG A 78 -13.88 -21.29 -12.15
N ILE A 79 -13.42 -20.11 -11.77
CA ILE A 79 -12.25 -19.44 -12.32
C ILE A 79 -11.19 -19.38 -11.24
N TYR A 80 -9.96 -19.79 -11.55
CA TYR A 80 -8.84 -19.66 -10.61
C TYR A 80 -8.50 -18.18 -10.37
N ALA A 81 -8.25 -17.84 -9.11
CA ALA A 81 -7.70 -16.55 -8.71
C ALA A 81 -6.92 -16.69 -7.39
N PRO A 82 -5.99 -15.77 -7.08
CA PRO A 82 -5.31 -15.75 -5.78
C PRO A 82 -6.31 -15.47 -4.65
N GLU A 83 -6.17 -16.19 -3.54
CA GLU A 83 -7.11 -16.05 -2.42
C GLU A 83 -6.66 -14.99 -1.40
N THR A 84 -5.37 -14.65 -1.37
CA THR A 84 -4.79 -13.67 -0.45
C THR A 84 -3.96 -12.62 -1.18
N MET A 85 -3.70 -11.49 -0.52
CA MET A 85 -2.80 -10.45 -1.05
C MET A 85 -1.37 -10.99 -1.25
N ASP A 86 -0.88 -11.77 -0.29
CA ASP A 86 0.47 -12.36 -0.39
C ASP A 86 0.57 -13.35 -1.55
N ASP A 87 -0.49 -14.16 -1.79
CA ASP A 87 -0.54 -15.08 -2.92
C ASP A 87 -0.57 -14.34 -4.26
N LEU A 88 -1.35 -13.25 -4.35
CA LEU A 88 -1.37 -12.36 -5.51
C LEU A 88 0.02 -11.82 -5.85
N LEU A 89 0.70 -11.26 -4.84
CA LEU A 89 1.97 -10.56 -5.03
C LEU A 89 3.12 -11.54 -5.29
N GLN A 90 3.26 -12.59 -4.46
CA GLN A 90 4.43 -13.47 -4.46
C GLN A 90 4.42 -14.49 -5.59
N ARG A 91 3.27 -14.74 -6.24
CA ARG A 91 3.14 -15.72 -7.32
C ARG A 91 2.75 -15.11 -8.67
N GLU A 92 2.79 -13.80 -8.80
CA GLU A 92 2.49 -13.08 -10.05
C GLU A 92 1.11 -13.40 -10.64
N HIS A 93 0.08 -13.55 -9.79
CA HIS A 93 -1.26 -13.95 -10.18
C HIS A 93 -2.16 -12.80 -10.65
N GLY A 94 -1.60 -11.63 -10.97
CA GLY A 94 -2.34 -10.45 -11.41
C GLY A 94 -3.28 -10.70 -12.59
N PRO A 95 -2.84 -11.34 -13.69
CA PRO A 95 -3.71 -11.61 -14.83
C PRO A 95 -4.92 -12.49 -14.49
N ALA A 96 -4.73 -13.48 -13.61
CA ALA A 96 -5.83 -14.34 -13.15
C ALA A 96 -6.86 -13.54 -12.36
N LEU A 97 -6.41 -12.67 -11.46
CA LEU A 97 -7.28 -11.77 -10.71
C LEU A 97 -8.04 -10.83 -11.64
N ASN A 98 -7.38 -10.17 -12.58
CA ASN A 98 -8.03 -9.27 -13.53
C ASN A 98 -9.11 -10.00 -14.36
N THR A 99 -8.85 -11.23 -14.81
CA THR A 99 -9.83 -12.06 -15.52
C THR A 99 -11.05 -12.38 -14.65
N LEU A 100 -10.82 -12.79 -13.39
CA LEU A 100 -11.92 -13.06 -12.45
C LEU A 100 -12.76 -11.81 -12.21
N VAL A 101 -12.15 -10.66 -11.93
CA VAL A 101 -12.85 -9.40 -11.65
C VAL A 101 -13.69 -8.97 -12.85
N ALA A 102 -13.12 -8.97 -14.06
CA ALA A 102 -13.84 -8.61 -15.28
C ALA A 102 -15.06 -9.52 -15.50
N THR A 103 -14.92 -10.83 -15.27
CA THR A 103 -16.02 -11.79 -15.39
C THR A 103 -17.07 -11.58 -14.30
N ALA A 104 -16.65 -11.37 -13.04
CA ALA A 104 -17.56 -11.20 -11.92
C ALA A 104 -18.44 -9.94 -12.06
N LEU A 105 -17.88 -8.88 -12.62
CA LEU A 105 -18.63 -7.63 -12.84
C LEU A 105 -19.82 -7.79 -13.81
N THR A 106 -19.81 -8.78 -14.69
CA THR A 106 -20.86 -8.98 -15.69
C THR A 106 -21.72 -10.23 -15.44
N ALA A 107 -21.18 -11.23 -14.75
CA ALA A 107 -21.85 -12.51 -14.51
C ALA A 107 -22.89 -12.42 -13.39
N ALA A 108 -24.16 -12.76 -13.67
CA ALA A 108 -25.23 -12.82 -12.65
C ALA A 108 -24.91 -13.82 -11.51
N ALA A 109 -24.22 -14.92 -11.82
CA ALA A 109 -23.78 -15.92 -10.88
C ALA A 109 -22.83 -15.40 -9.81
N ALA A 110 -22.09 -14.31 -10.08
CA ALA A 110 -21.16 -13.70 -9.15
C ALA A 110 -21.83 -12.76 -8.12
N LYS A 111 -23.12 -12.42 -8.28
CA LYS A 111 -23.84 -11.49 -7.39
C LYS A 111 -23.67 -11.77 -5.91
N PRO A 112 -23.71 -13.05 -5.41
CA PRO A 112 -23.51 -13.34 -3.98
C PRO A 112 -22.08 -13.09 -3.47
N ALA A 113 -21.11 -12.92 -4.35
CA ALA A 113 -19.73 -12.64 -3.97
C ALA A 113 -19.49 -11.15 -3.68
N PHE A 114 -20.41 -10.26 -4.05
CA PHE A 114 -20.32 -8.84 -3.70
C PHE A 114 -20.95 -8.61 -2.32
N VAL A 115 -20.18 -7.99 -1.43
CA VAL A 115 -20.60 -7.64 -0.07
C VAL A 115 -20.50 -6.14 0.14
N LYS A 116 -21.29 -5.62 1.08
CA LYS A 116 -21.21 -4.21 1.46
C LYS A 116 -19.93 -3.97 2.26
N GLU A 117 -19.28 -2.84 2.00
CA GLU A 117 -17.99 -2.51 2.65
C GLU A 117 -18.10 -2.43 4.17
N GLU A 118 -19.19 -1.88 4.69
CA GLU A 118 -19.45 -1.77 6.13
C GLU A 118 -19.63 -3.12 6.84
N THR A 119 -19.76 -4.22 6.09
CA THR A 119 -19.92 -5.57 6.66
C THR A 119 -18.63 -6.37 6.68
N VAL A 120 -17.52 -5.82 6.22
CA VAL A 120 -16.23 -6.51 6.23
C VAL A 120 -15.33 -6.04 7.37
N GLU A 121 -14.56 -6.95 7.93
CA GLU A 121 -13.45 -6.63 8.82
C GLU A 121 -12.15 -6.58 8.01
N TYR A 122 -11.42 -5.47 8.10
CA TYR A 122 -10.14 -5.31 7.41
C TYR A 122 -9.04 -6.12 8.09
N GLY A 123 -8.17 -6.73 7.30
CA GLY A 123 -6.93 -7.35 7.75
C GLY A 123 -5.71 -6.47 7.48
N PRO A 124 -4.52 -6.88 7.94
CA PRO A 124 -3.27 -6.30 7.47
C PRO A 124 -3.18 -6.38 5.95
N LEU A 125 -2.95 -5.25 5.29
CA LEU A 125 -3.03 -5.17 3.83
C LEU A 125 -2.06 -6.13 3.13
N VAL A 126 -0.81 -6.19 3.59
CA VAL A 126 0.19 -7.21 3.28
C VAL A 126 0.55 -7.89 4.60
N SER A 127 0.55 -9.20 4.67
CA SER A 127 0.73 -9.91 5.95
C SER A 127 2.09 -10.60 6.09
N ARG A 128 2.77 -10.87 4.97
CA ARG A 128 4.05 -11.61 4.96
C ARG A 128 5.13 -10.95 4.10
N PRO A 129 5.40 -9.65 4.27
CA PRO A 129 6.54 -9.04 3.60
C PRO A 129 7.84 -9.70 4.09
N ALA A 130 8.75 -10.01 3.19
CA ALA A 130 10.08 -10.49 3.60
C ALA A 130 10.87 -9.33 4.24
N LYS A 131 10.59 -8.09 3.84
CA LYS A 131 11.21 -6.87 4.37
C LYS A 131 10.19 -5.74 4.46
N ILE A 132 10.34 -4.94 5.50
CA ILE A 132 9.72 -3.64 5.66
C ILE A 132 10.86 -2.64 5.74
N VAL A 133 11.10 -1.91 4.67
CA VAL A 133 12.14 -0.88 4.59
C VAL A 133 11.47 0.47 4.81
N CYS A 134 12.10 1.33 5.60
CA CYS A 134 11.61 2.67 5.89
C CYS A 134 12.67 3.71 5.49
N VAL A 135 12.21 4.87 5.01
CA VAL A 135 13.06 5.98 4.58
C VAL A 135 12.85 7.17 5.54
N GLY A 136 13.86 7.47 6.34
CA GLY A 136 13.83 8.59 7.27
C GLY A 136 14.21 9.92 6.62
N LEU A 137 13.70 11.03 7.20
CA LEU A 137 14.03 12.40 6.82
C LEU A 137 13.81 12.71 5.32
N ASN A 138 12.78 12.14 4.73
CA ASN A 138 12.54 12.24 3.28
C ASN A 138 11.70 13.45 2.85
N TYR A 139 11.34 14.34 3.79
CA TYR A 139 10.71 15.63 3.48
C TYR A 139 11.56 16.76 4.01
N ARG A 140 11.82 17.76 3.16
CA ARG A 140 12.72 18.87 3.49
C ARG A 140 12.25 19.66 4.72
N LYS A 141 10.96 19.98 4.78
CA LYS A 141 10.39 20.72 5.91
C LYS A 141 10.40 19.89 7.20
N HIS A 142 10.21 18.54 7.11
CA HIS A 142 10.34 17.66 8.25
C HIS A 142 11.77 17.62 8.79
N ALA A 143 12.79 17.54 7.93
CA ALA A 143 14.17 17.64 8.37
C ALA A 143 14.44 18.98 9.08
N GLN A 144 13.93 20.08 8.55
CA GLN A 144 14.08 21.41 9.14
C GLN A 144 13.40 21.55 10.51
N GLU A 145 12.13 21.09 10.66
CA GLU A 145 11.39 21.20 11.93
C GLU A 145 12.04 20.38 13.06
N THR A 146 12.69 19.26 12.73
CA THR A 146 13.40 18.42 13.68
C THR A 146 14.85 18.84 13.92
N GLY A 147 15.32 19.90 13.25
CA GLY A 147 16.71 20.39 13.34
C GLY A 147 17.73 19.46 12.67
N ALA A 148 17.29 18.50 11.86
CA ALA A 148 18.16 17.60 11.15
C ALA A 148 18.67 18.25 9.85
N GLN A 149 19.89 17.87 9.45
CA GLN A 149 20.39 18.20 8.12
C GLN A 149 19.65 17.36 7.06
N VAL A 150 19.34 17.98 5.92
CA VAL A 150 18.79 17.26 4.77
C VAL A 150 19.80 16.20 4.31
N PRO A 151 19.42 14.88 4.33
CA PRO A 151 20.34 13.83 3.94
C PRO A 151 20.72 13.95 2.45
N LYS A 152 21.95 13.62 2.11
CA LYS A 152 22.38 13.51 0.70
C LYS A 152 21.81 12.26 0.02
N GLU A 153 21.65 11.20 0.79
CA GLU A 153 21.13 9.90 0.37
C GLU A 153 20.02 9.43 1.35
N PRO A 154 19.08 8.60 0.91
CA PRO A 154 18.02 8.09 1.77
C PRO A 154 18.55 7.41 3.04
N VAL A 155 18.07 7.84 4.21
CA VAL A 155 18.38 7.21 5.50
C VAL A 155 17.47 5.99 5.64
N LEU A 156 18.05 4.78 5.59
CA LEU A 156 17.30 3.54 5.64
C LEU A 156 17.27 2.96 7.05
N PHE A 157 16.08 2.51 7.46
CA PHE A 157 15.88 1.67 8.64
C PHE A 157 14.78 0.65 8.35
N ASN A 158 14.43 -0.18 9.31
CA ASN A 158 13.48 -1.26 9.11
C ASN A 158 12.46 -1.37 10.24
N LYS A 159 11.31 -1.95 9.90
CA LYS A 159 10.34 -2.52 10.84
C LYS A 159 10.24 -4.02 10.62
N TYR A 160 9.58 -4.72 11.52
CA TYR A 160 9.36 -6.18 11.42
C TYR A 160 7.89 -6.50 11.10
N GLN A 161 7.64 -7.72 10.70
CA GLN A 161 6.29 -8.18 10.36
C GLN A 161 5.29 -7.98 11.52
N THR A 162 5.73 -8.14 12.77
CA THR A 162 4.88 -7.93 13.97
C THR A 162 4.45 -6.49 14.17
N CYS A 163 5.12 -5.52 13.51
CA CYS A 163 4.71 -4.13 13.51
C CYS A 163 3.43 -3.89 12.68
N LEU A 164 3.13 -4.76 11.71
CA LEU A 164 1.99 -4.57 10.82
C LEU A 164 0.68 -4.54 11.60
N ASN A 165 -0.16 -3.59 11.23
CA ASN A 165 -1.49 -3.43 11.76
C ASN A 165 -2.45 -3.05 10.62
N ARG A 166 -3.72 -2.85 10.92
CA ARG A 166 -4.80 -2.75 9.95
C ARG A 166 -5.63 -1.48 10.13
N HIS A 167 -6.40 -1.16 9.12
CA HIS A 167 -7.48 -0.19 9.22
C HIS A 167 -8.50 -0.63 10.28
N ASN A 168 -8.97 0.33 11.10
CA ASN A 168 -9.82 0.11 12.26
C ASN A 168 -9.20 -0.86 13.31
N GLY A 169 -7.87 -0.99 13.31
CA GLY A 169 -7.14 -1.72 14.35
C GLY A 169 -6.85 -0.86 15.57
N THR A 170 -6.30 -1.49 16.59
CA THR A 170 -5.78 -0.80 17.78
C THR A 170 -4.27 -0.88 17.82
N VAL A 171 -3.61 0.16 18.33
CA VAL A 171 -2.18 0.17 18.62
C VAL A 171 -2.02 0.20 20.14
N LYS A 172 -1.46 -0.87 20.69
CA LYS A 172 -1.18 -0.93 22.14
C LYS A 172 0.08 -0.14 22.44
N LEU A 173 -0.05 0.89 23.27
CA LEU A 173 1.08 1.71 23.69
C LEU A 173 1.84 1.02 24.84
N PRO A 174 3.15 0.76 24.71
CA PRO A 174 3.97 0.22 25.79
C PRO A 174 4.32 1.35 26.80
N VAL A 175 3.31 1.83 27.53
CA VAL A 175 3.44 2.99 28.43
C VAL A 175 4.43 2.79 29.59
N ASP A 176 4.81 1.56 29.89
CA ASP A 176 5.85 1.24 30.87
C ASP A 176 7.26 1.44 30.31
N LEU A 177 7.42 1.39 28.97
CA LEU A 177 8.70 1.46 28.28
C LEU A 177 8.96 2.82 27.63
N ALA A 178 7.91 3.54 27.23
CA ALA A 178 7.99 4.79 26.48
C ALA A 178 6.91 5.77 26.89
N LYS A 179 7.16 7.07 26.66
CA LYS A 179 6.23 8.17 26.97
C LYS A 179 6.00 9.12 25.81
N LYS A 180 6.84 9.08 24.77
CA LYS A 180 6.84 10.06 23.66
C LYS A 180 6.35 9.42 22.36
N PHE A 181 5.06 9.06 22.33
CA PHE A 181 4.44 8.46 21.14
C PHE A 181 4.03 9.51 20.12
N ASP A 182 4.34 9.26 18.84
CA ASP A 182 4.18 10.20 17.74
C ASP A 182 3.62 9.50 16.49
N TYR A 183 2.89 10.25 15.67
CA TYR A 183 2.31 9.82 14.38
C TYR A 183 3.22 10.25 13.23
N GLU A 184 3.21 9.47 12.16
CA GLU A 184 3.91 9.77 10.90
C GLU A 184 3.09 9.23 9.72
N VAL A 185 2.24 10.08 9.09
CA VAL A 185 1.53 9.66 7.88
C VAL A 185 2.52 9.49 6.72
N GLU A 186 2.40 8.37 6.01
CA GLU A 186 3.30 8.05 4.90
C GLU A 186 2.56 7.39 3.74
N MET A 187 3.04 7.62 2.54
CA MET A 187 2.79 6.72 1.44
C MET A 187 3.60 5.44 1.65
N VAL A 188 3.03 4.30 1.27
CA VAL A 188 3.72 3.01 1.30
C VAL A 188 3.73 2.42 -0.10
N ILE A 189 4.92 2.05 -0.59
CA ILE A 189 5.11 1.35 -1.85
C ILE A 189 5.05 -0.15 -1.57
N VAL A 190 4.24 -0.88 -2.34
CA VAL A 190 4.21 -2.35 -2.32
C VAL A 190 4.95 -2.86 -3.55
N ILE A 191 5.99 -3.66 -3.34
CA ILE A 191 6.80 -4.23 -4.42
C ILE A 191 6.06 -5.41 -5.05
N GLY A 192 6.02 -5.44 -6.37
CA GLY A 192 5.31 -6.48 -7.14
C GLY A 192 6.22 -7.36 -8.00
N LYS A 193 7.50 -6.97 -8.16
CA LYS A 193 8.48 -7.69 -8.95
C LYS A 193 9.83 -7.68 -8.24
N GLU A 194 10.60 -8.76 -8.33
CA GLU A 194 11.95 -8.80 -7.76
C GLU A 194 12.82 -7.68 -8.34
N ALA A 195 13.36 -6.84 -7.47
CA ALA A 195 14.18 -5.68 -7.82
C ALA A 195 15.59 -5.81 -7.22
N SER A 196 16.60 -5.78 -8.10
CA SER A 196 18.02 -5.81 -7.72
C SER A 196 18.80 -4.92 -8.67
N ASN A 197 19.43 -3.87 -8.15
CA ASN A 197 20.18 -2.87 -8.92
C ASN A 197 19.38 -2.27 -10.10
N VAL A 198 18.17 -1.79 -9.80
CA VAL A 198 17.23 -1.29 -10.80
C VAL A 198 17.58 0.15 -11.19
N PRO A 199 17.65 0.47 -12.50
CA PRO A 199 17.76 1.86 -12.95
C PRO A 199 16.54 2.69 -12.54
N GLU A 200 16.72 3.97 -12.20
CA GLU A 200 15.59 4.85 -11.83
C GLU A 200 14.52 4.95 -12.94
N ALA A 201 14.93 4.93 -14.21
CA ALA A 201 14.01 4.99 -15.33
C ALA A 201 12.97 3.84 -15.30
N ASP A 202 13.37 2.65 -14.81
CA ASP A 202 12.54 1.45 -14.78
C ASP A 202 11.84 1.23 -13.44
N ALA A 203 12.20 1.99 -12.39
CA ALA A 203 11.88 1.70 -11.00
C ALA A 203 10.37 1.55 -10.73
N LEU A 204 9.52 2.41 -11.30
CA LEU A 204 8.06 2.30 -11.08
C LEU A 204 7.45 1.01 -11.63
N THR A 205 8.12 0.37 -12.58
CA THR A 205 7.65 -0.93 -13.13
C THR A 205 7.79 -2.08 -12.13
N TYR A 206 8.40 -1.84 -10.97
CA TYR A 206 8.58 -2.82 -9.90
C TYR A 206 7.55 -2.64 -8.76
N ALA A 207 6.79 -1.54 -8.75
CA ALA A 207 5.72 -1.33 -7.78
C ALA A 207 4.44 -2.07 -8.21
N ALA A 208 3.84 -2.87 -7.31
CA ALA A 208 2.51 -3.42 -7.49
C ALA A 208 1.42 -2.38 -7.24
N GLY A 209 1.65 -1.49 -6.31
CA GLY A 209 0.70 -0.45 -5.92
C GLY A 209 1.17 0.37 -4.73
N TYR A 210 0.27 1.23 -4.28
CA TYR A 210 0.51 2.17 -3.21
C TYR A 210 -0.62 2.12 -2.17
N ALA A 211 -0.28 2.41 -0.91
CA ALA A 211 -1.20 2.42 0.21
C ALA A 211 -0.91 3.56 1.18
N THR A 212 -1.88 3.87 2.05
CA THR A 212 -1.68 4.78 3.17
C THR A 212 -1.11 4.01 4.36
N GLY A 213 -0.06 4.53 5.00
CA GLY A 213 0.54 3.97 6.19
C GLY A 213 0.79 5.00 7.28
N ASN A 214 1.21 4.50 8.45
CA ASN A 214 1.71 5.33 9.53
C ASN A 214 2.95 4.66 10.14
N ASP A 215 4.10 5.37 10.10
CA ASP A 215 5.33 4.91 10.75
C ASP A 215 5.34 5.33 12.21
N PHE A 216 4.38 4.74 12.99
CA PHE A 216 4.16 5.07 14.39
C PHE A 216 5.44 4.89 15.20
N THR A 217 5.72 5.85 16.11
CA THR A 217 7.05 6.01 16.69
C THR A 217 6.98 6.27 18.20
N ALA A 218 7.89 5.66 18.96
CA ALA A 218 8.23 6.05 20.34
C ALA A 218 9.55 6.85 20.32
N ARG A 219 9.46 8.19 20.40
CA ARG A 219 10.60 9.09 20.19
C ARG A 219 11.69 8.98 21.23
N ASP A 220 11.33 8.74 22.48
CA ASP A 220 12.30 8.46 23.55
C ASP A 220 13.12 7.22 23.25
N LEU A 221 12.49 6.13 22.84
CA LEU A 221 13.21 4.93 22.43
C LEU A 221 14.00 5.12 21.13
N GLN A 222 13.52 5.97 20.22
CA GLN A 222 14.21 6.26 18.97
C GLN A 222 15.54 6.99 19.18
N TYR A 223 15.58 7.96 20.12
CA TYR A 223 16.71 8.89 20.23
C TYR A 223 17.51 8.75 21.53
N GLU A 224 16.94 8.18 22.60
CA GLU A 224 17.55 8.16 23.92
C GLU A 224 18.21 6.80 24.24
N THR A 225 18.19 5.84 23.30
CA THR A 225 18.66 4.46 23.50
C THR A 225 19.74 4.02 22.50
N GLY A 226 20.84 4.74 22.34
CA GLY A 226 22.01 4.25 21.63
C GLY A 226 22.09 4.53 20.12
N GLY A 227 21.30 5.43 19.58
CA GLY A 227 21.48 5.99 18.23
C GLY A 227 20.91 5.19 17.06
N GLN A 228 20.42 3.96 17.28
CA GLN A 228 19.65 3.21 16.28
C GLN A 228 18.15 3.42 16.50
N TRP A 229 17.44 3.75 15.43
CA TRP A 229 16.00 4.08 15.52
C TRP A 229 15.10 2.87 15.76
N MET A 230 15.60 1.68 15.49
CA MET A 230 14.83 0.44 15.44
C MET A 230 13.94 0.22 16.67
N ILE A 231 14.46 0.41 17.89
CA ILE A 231 13.69 0.15 19.12
C ILE A 231 12.49 1.09 19.24
N GLY A 232 12.58 2.33 18.76
CA GLY A 232 11.48 3.29 18.75
C GLY A 232 10.50 3.10 17.59
N LYS A 233 10.90 2.36 16.55
CA LYS A 233 10.16 2.20 15.30
C LYS A 233 9.57 0.79 15.12
N ALA A 234 10.25 -0.26 15.59
CA ALA A 234 9.90 -1.65 15.33
C ALA A 234 9.14 -2.31 16.50
N ILE A 235 8.34 -1.55 17.20
CA ILE A 235 7.42 -2.08 18.22
C ILE A 235 6.23 -2.74 17.54
N ASP A 236 5.70 -3.81 18.12
CA ASP A 236 4.53 -4.52 17.60
C ASP A 236 3.35 -3.55 17.35
N GLN A 237 2.67 -3.72 16.21
CA GLN A 237 1.54 -2.90 15.75
C GLN A 237 1.88 -1.46 15.32
N PHE A 238 3.14 -1.03 15.34
CA PHE A 238 3.56 0.35 15.01
C PHE A 238 3.69 0.62 13.49
N ALA A 239 3.09 -0.22 12.65
CA ALA A 239 2.96 0.00 11.21
C ALA A 239 1.51 -0.24 10.73
N PRO A 240 0.54 0.58 11.16
CA PRO A 240 -0.80 0.57 10.57
C PRO A 240 -0.72 0.84 9.07
N LEU A 241 -1.43 0.04 8.25
CA LEU A 241 -1.36 0.05 6.79
C LEU A 241 -2.73 -0.27 6.18
N GLY A 242 -3.15 0.49 5.17
CA GLY A 242 -4.41 0.29 4.45
C GLY A 242 -5.27 1.57 4.43
N PRO A 243 -6.62 1.47 4.24
CA PRO A 243 -7.41 0.24 4.05
C PRO A 243 -7.18 -0.46 2.73
N TYR A 244 -6.69 0.25 1.70
CA TYR A 244 -6.55 -0.24 0.33
C TYR A 244 -5.11 -0.18 -0.17
N MET A 245 -4.83 -1.04 -1.15
CA MET A 245 -3.75 -0.86 -2.10
C MET A 245 -4.37 -0.56 -3.47
N LEU A 246 -4.07 0.59 -4.05
CA LEU A 246 -4.36 0.84 -5.44
C LEU A 246 -3.21 0.31 -6.30
N THR A 247 -3.55 -0.39 -7.38
CA THR A 247 -2.53 -0.84 -8.32
C THR A 247 -1.78 0.35 -8.92
N ALA A 248 -0.50 0.18 -9.23
CA ALA A 248 0.42 1.27 -9.55
C ALA A 248 -0.01 2.13 -10.75
N ASP A 249 -0.78 1.56 -11.67
CA ASP A 249 -1.32 2.22 -12.85
C ASP A 249 -2.41 3.26 -12.57
N LEU A 250 -3.03 3.22 -11.39
CA LEU A 250 -4.11 4.13 -11.00
C LEU A 250 -3.61 5.42 -10.33
N VAL A 251 -2.33 5.51 -10.02
CA VAL A 251 -1.79 6.54 -9.13
C VAL A 251 -0.49 7.13 -9.69
N ASP A 252 -0.37 8.45 -9.65
CA ASP A 252 0.93 9.12 -9.73
C ASP A 252 1.48 9.25 -8.30
N PRO A 253 2.46 8.42 -7.89
CA PRO A 253 2.90 8.36 -6.50
C PRO A 253 3.64 9.63 -6.04
N ASP A 254 4.17 10.40 -6.97
CA ASP A 254 4.98 11.58 -6.67
C ASP A 254 4.15 12.88 -6.66
N ASN A 255 2.79 12.78 -6.71
CA ASN A 255 1.89 13.93 -6.67
C ASN A 255 0.57 13.64 -5.96
N LEU A 256 0.63 13.22 -4.69
CA LEU A 256 -0.53 12.92 -3.85
C LEU A 256 -0.55 13.85 -2.64
N LYS A 257 -1.71 14.41 -2.33
CA LYS A 257 -1.94 15.08 -1.04
C LYS A 257 -2.00 14.03 0.07
N LEU A 258 -1.39 14.35 1.24
CA LEU A 258 -1.46 13.51 2.43
C LEU A 258 -1.76 14.33 3.67
N GLU A 259 -2.53 13.75 4.57
CA GLU A 259 -2.97 14.39 5.82
C GLU A 259 -3.00 13.39 6.96
N CYS A 260 -2.61 13.84 8.16
CA CYS A 260 -2.84 13.12 9.41
C CYS A 260 -3.68 13.98 10.36
N ARG A 261 -4.72 13.35 10.91
CA ARG A 261 -5.55 13.94 11.97
C ARG A 261 -5.46 13.14 13.25
N VAL A 262 -5.41 13.85 14.38
CA VAL A 262 -5.49 13.28 15.73
C VAL A 262 -6.74 13.83 16.39
N ASN A 263 -7.65 12.95 16.79
CA ASN A 263 -8.94 13.33 17.42
C ASN A 263 -9.73 14.33 16.56
N GLY A 264 -9.64 14.22 15.23
CA GLY A 264 -10.29 15.10 14.27
C GLY A 264 -9.53 16.39 13.92
N GLU A 265 -8.45 16.71 14.63
CA GLU A 265 -7.63 17.89 14.36
C GLU A 265 -6.49 17.56 13.39
N THR A 266 -6.35 18.33 12.31
CA THR A 266 -5.26 18.16 11.32
C THR A 266 -3.91 18.50 11.99
N ARG A 267 -2.98 17.56 11.89
CA ARG A 267 -1.61 17.64 12.43
C ARG A 267 -0.55 17.70 11.34
N GLN A 268 -0.72 16.94 10.27
CA GLN A 268 0.14 16.96 9.09
C GLN A 268 -0.71 17.21 7.86
N SER A 269 -0.22 18.05 6.93
CA SER A 269 -0.86 18.31 5.63
C SER A 269 0.22 18.70 4.64
N SER A 270 0.46 17.88 3.61
CA SER A 270 1.56 18.05 2.67
C SER A 270 1.26 17.34 1.33
N SER A 271 2.28 17.15 0.51
CA SER A 271 2.21 16.43 -0.77
C SER A 271 3.43 15.53 -0.94
N THR A 272 3.25 14.36 -1.57
CA THR A 272 4.39 13.50 -1.96
C THR A 272 5.34 14.18 -2.96
N ALA A 273 4.91 15.25 -3.63
CA ALA A 273 5.78 16.10 -4.46
C ALA A 273 6.89 16.81 -3.65
N ASP A 274 6.74 16.93 -2.32
CA ASP A 274 7.72 17.53 -1.42
C ASP A 274 8.79 16.54 -0.94
N MET A 275 8.70 15.24 -1.32
CA MET A 275 9.71 14.23 -1.00
C MET A 275 11.08 14.61 -1.59
N ILE A 276 12.15 14.40 -0.81
CA ILE A 276 13.54 14.60 -1.22
C ILE A 276 13.96 13.50 -2.20
N ALA A 277 13.77 12.25 -1.82
CA ALA A 277 13.92 11.08 -2.68
C ALA A 277 12.52 10.66 -3.14
N ASN A 278 12.22 10.80 -4.43
CA ASN A 278 10.95 10.37 -5.00
C ASN A 278 10.86 8.83 -5.10
N THR A 279 9.70 8.33 -5.50
CA THR A 279 9.44 6.88 -5.59
C THR A 279 10.45 6.13 -6.45
N ARG A 280 10.85 6.70 -7.59
CA ARG A 280 11.84 6.08 -8.50
C ARG A 280 13.21 5.97 -7.83
N HIS A 281 13.65 7.07 -7.23
CA HIS A 281 14.93 7.11 -6.55
C HIS A 281 14.98 6.13 -5.39
N MET A 282 13.95 6.05 -4.56
CA MET A 282 13.90 5.11 -3.43
C MET A 282 14.01 3.65 -3.86
N ILE A 283 13.22 3.20 -4.85
CA ILE A 283 13.28 1.82 -5.35
C ILE A 283 14.66 1.52 -5.95
N SER A 284 15.19 2.43 -6.79
CA SER A 284 16.51 2.28 -7.39
C SER A 284 17.59 2.20 -6.31
N TYR A 285 17.63 3.17 -5.40
CA TYR A 285 18.63 3.26 -4.34
C TYR A 285 18.62 2.02 -3.44
N ILE A 286 17.46 1.66 -2.90
CA ILE A 286 17.33 0.51 -2.00
C ILE A 286 17.77 -0.78 -2.72
N SER A 287 17.36 -0.97 -3.99
CA SER A 287 17.64 -2.20 -4.74
C SER A 287 19.13 -2.41 -5.06
N ARG A 288 19.96 -1.38 -4.94
CA ARG A 288 21.45 -1.51 -5.08
C ARG A 288 22.05 -2.31 -3.93
N TYR A 289 21.49 -2.17 -2.74
CA TYR A 289 22.05 -2.75 -1.51
C TYR A 289 21.24 -3.93 -1.00
N ILE A 290 19.90 -3.86 -1.19
CA ILE A 290 18.95 -4.81 -0.64
C ILE A 290 18.03 -5.27 -1.77
N LYS A 291 18.16 -6.55 -2.16
CA LYS A 291 17.22 -7.13 -3.13
C LYS A 291 15.81 -7.06 -2.58
N LEU A 292 14.91 -6.40 -3.29
CA LEU A 292 13.48 -6.36 -2.95
C LEU A 292 12.75 -7.52 -3.61
N LYS A 293 11.77 -8.09 -2.90
CA LYS A 293 10.95 -9.20 -3.37
C LYS A 293 9.49 -8.78 -3.50
N PRO A 294 8.70 -9.44 -4.36
CA PRO A 294 7.25 -9.21 -4.39
C PRO A 294 6.63 -9.36 -3.00
N GLY A 295 5.82 -8.38 -2.60
CA GLY A 295 5.25 -8.29 -1.26
C GLY A 295 6.10 -7.53 -0.24
N ASP A 296 7.36 -7.19 -0.52
CA ASP A 296 8.11 -6.24 0.32
C ASP A 296 7.44 -4.86 0.27
N ILE A 297 7.53 -4.10 1.36
CA ILE A 297 6.96 -2.76 1.45
C ILE A 297 8.00 -1.73 1.84
N ILE A 298 7.82 -0.50 1.32
CA ILE A 298 8.69 0.64 1.60
C ILE A 298 7.82 1.76 2.16
N PHE A 299 8.07 2.17 3.41
CA PHE A 299 7.57 3.40 4.00
C PHE A 299 8.42 4.56 3.49
N THR A 300 7.78 5.59 2.92
CA THR A 300 8.49 6.59 2.10
C THR A 300 8.98 7.82 2.86
N GLY A 301 8.73 7.87 4.16
CA GLY A 301 9.00 9.05 4.99
C GLY A 301 7.77 9.92 5.20
N THR A 302 7.77 10.64 6.31
CA THR A 302 6.66 11.51 6.74
C THR A 302 6.98 12.99 6.50
N PRO A 303 5.96 13.84 6.21
CA PRO A 303 6.12 15.28 6.12
C PRO A 303 6.20 15.94 7.49
N GLU A 304 6.36 17.25 7.50
CA GLU A 304 6.29 18.12 8.67
C GLU A 304 4.98 18.00 9.45
N GLY A 305 4.99 18.43 10.72
CA GLY A 305 3.84 18.50 11.62
C GLY A 305 3.80 17.40 12.67
N VAL A 306 4.87 16.58 12.78
CA VAL A 306 5.02 15.60 13.87
C VAL A 306 5.16 16.29 15.23
N ILE A 307 4.84 15.57 16.32
CA ILE A 307 4.95 16.13 17.67
C ILE A 307 6.40 16.48 17.98
N GLN A 308 7.34 15.62 17.59
CA GLN A 308 8.79 15.83 17.80
C GLN A 308 9.29 17.14 17.19
N GLY A 309 8.74 17.60 16.06
CA GLY A 309 9.12 18.85 15.39
C GLY A 309 8.62 20.12 16.09
N LYS A 310 7.70 20.02 17.06
CA LYS A 310 7.16 21.15 17.77
C LYS A 310 8.13 21.67 18.84
N PRO A 311 8.06 22.98 19.22
CA PRO A 311 8.74 23.49 20.41
C PRO A 311 8.45 22.63 21.63
N LYS A 312 9.43 22.43 22.51
CA LYS A 312 9.33 21.49 23.65
C LYS A 312 8.12 21.73 24.54
N ASP A 313 7.75 22.98 24.76
CA ASP A 313 6.59 23.40 25.56
C ASP A 313 5.23 23.12 24.86
N LYS A 314 5.25 22.80 23.55
CA LYS A 314 4.08 22.48 22.73
C LYS A 314 4.00 21.00 22.35
N GLN A 315 4.92 20.18 22.81
CA GLN A 315 4.93 18.73 22.54
C GLN A 315 3.91 18.02 23.45
N VAL A 316 2.71 17.78 22.93
CA VAL A 316 1.68 16.96 23.59
C VAL A 316 1.70 15.58 22.98
N TRP A 317 2.31 14.63 23.67
CA TRP A 317 2.48 13.26 23.21
C TRP A 317 1.17 12.49 23.20
N LEU A 318 1.07 11.53 22.27
CA LEU A 318 -0.09 10.65 22.13
C LEU A 318 -0.23 9.75 23.37
N LYS A 319 -1.48 9.36 23.65
CA LYS A 319 -1.86 8.55 24.82
C LYS A 319 -2.98 7.56 24.47
N PRO A 320 -3.24 6.56 25.30
CA PRO A 320 -4.41 5.69 25.14
C PRO A 320 -5.72 6.49 25.01
N GLY A 321 -6.59 6.07 24.10
CA GLY A 321 -7.84 6.75 23.73
C GLY A 321 -7.72 7.72 22.56
N ASP A 322 -6.51 8.11 22.13
CA ASP A 322 -6.35 8.95 20.95
C ASP A 322 -6.69 8.18 19.67
N LYS A 323 -7.36 8.87 18.72
CA LYS A 323 -7.78 8.34 17.44
C LYS A 323 -7.01 9.01 16.31
N ILE A 324 -6.40 8.19 15.48
CA ILE A 324 -5.58 8.64 14.35
C ILE A 324 -6.32 8.35 13.05
N ALA A 325 -6.33 9.33 12.14
CA ALA A 325 -6.82 9.17 10.78
C ALA A 325 -5.80 9.75 9.81
N CYS A 326 -5.29 8.89 8.93
CA CYS A 326 -4.32 9.23 7.89
C CYS A 326 -4.96 9.06 6.51
N SER A 327 -4.85 10.06 5.65
CA SER A 327 -5.37 9.98 4.30
C SER A 327 -4.30 10.35 3.28
N LEU A 328 -4.25 9.60 2.20
CA LEU A 328 -3.58 9.99 0.97
C LEU A 328 -4.63 10.06 -0.14
N GLU A 329 -4.47 11.05 -1.01
CA GLU A 329 -5.36 11.24 -2.16
C GLU A 329 -5.50 9.95 -2.96
N LYS A 330 -6.75 9.55 -3.24
CA LYS A 330 -7.14 8.29 -3.90
C LYS A 330 -6.93 7.00 -3.07
N LEU A 331 -5.97 6.95 -2.13
CA LEU A 331 -5.60 5.72 -1.42
C LEU A 331 -6.51 5.39 -0.22
N GLY A 332 -7.49 6.25 0.06
CA GLY A 332 -8.43 6.09 1.17
C GLY A 332 -7.90 6.61 2.50
N GLU A 333 -8.69 6.41 3.56
CA GLU A 333 -8.39 6.89 4.90
C GLU A 333 -8.11 5.71 5.84
N LEU A 334 -6.88 5.61 6.32
CA LEU A 334 -6.45 4.67 7.35
C LEU A 334 -6.84 5.23 8.73
N LYS A 335 -7.58 4.46 9.51
CA LYS A 335 -7.96 4.80 10.89
C LYS A 335 -7.46 3.76 11.86
N PHE A 336 -7.05 4.20 13.04
CA PHE A 336 -6.71 3.31 14.16
C PHE A 336 -6.83 4.06 15.49
N GLU A 337 -6.92 3.32 16.59
CA GLU A 337 -7.08 3.85 17.95
C GLU A 337 -5.94 3.35 18.84
N LEU A 338 -5.49 4.21 19.76
CA LEU A 338 -4.45 3.90 20.71
C LEU A 338 -5.05 3.33 22.00
N VAL A 339 -4.51 2.23 22.51
CA VAL A 339 -4.98 1.55 23.74
C VAL A 339 -3.83 1.27 24.70
#